data_fd64695d8044ddf62b3dfbb90941cf41
#
_entry.id   fd64695d8044ddf62b3dfbb90941cf41
#
_cell.length_a   1.000
_cell.length_b   1.000
_cell.length_c   1.000
_cell.angle_alpha   90.00
_cell.angle_beta   90.00
_cell.angle_gamma   90.00
#
_symmetry.space_group_name_H-M   'P 1'
#
loop_
_entity.id
_entity.type
_entity.pdbx_description
1 polymer ?
#
loop_
_entity_poly.entity_id
_entity_poly.type
_entity_poly.pdbx_seq_one_letter_code
_entity_poly.pdbx_strand_id
1 'polypeptide(L)'
;MATEDIKAQAALFAALADPTRLKLLQILCHQSPPGCRCVNNLSQLMEISQPAVSQHLRVLKSVGLVTGERRGFRMHYQIDPEGLKRCQGILSTTLEFNETCAEDSCGQNCHSTKSTT
;
A
#
# COMPACT_ATOMS: atom_id res chain seq x y z
N MET A 1 -17.61 10.77 -4.40
CA MET A 1 -16.29 10.25 -4.80
C MET A 1 -16.35 9.67 -6.19
N ALA A 2 -15.40 10.01 -7.02
CA ALA A 2 -15.43 9.57 -8.40
C ALA A 2 -15.10 8.09 -8.51
N THR A 3 -15.63 7.44 -9.54
CA THR A 3 -15.37 6.03 -9.77
C THR A 3 -13.89 5.76 -9.95
N GLU A 4 -13.18 6.67 -10.60
CA GLU A 4 -11.76 6.50 -10.83
C GLU A 4 -10.97 6.51 -9.54
N ASP A 5 -11.41 7.32 -8.57
CA ASP A 5 -10.75 7.34 -7.29
C ASP A 5 -10.91 6.01 -6.58
N ILE A 6 -12.08 5.42 -6.67
CA ILE A 6 -12.32 4.13 -6.04
C ILE A 6 -11.46 3.05 -6.70
N LYS A 7 -11.34 3.10 -8.03
CA LYS A 7 -10.49 2.14 -8.71
C LYS A 7 -9.04 2.28 -8.31
N ALA A 8 -8.57 3.52 -8.19
CA ALA A 8 -7.19 3.75 -7.77
C ALA A 8 -6.98 3.27 -6.34
N GLN A 9 -7.95 3.48 -5.48
CA GLN A 9 -7.87 3.00 -4.10
C GLN A 9 -7.85 1.48 -4.07
N ALA A 10 -8.68 0.85 -4.88
CA ALA A 10 -8.72 -0.59 -4.92
C ALA A 10 -7.40 -1.17 -5.43
N ALA A 11 -6.80 -0.53 -6.42
CA ALA A 11 -5.51 -0.96 -6.93
C ALA A 11 -4.43 -0.88 -5.85
N LEU A 12 -4.47 0.19 -5.07
CA LEU A 12 -3.53 0.35 -3.97
C LEU A 12 -3.70 -0.77 -2.94
N PHE A 13 -4.93 -1.03 -2.54
CA PHE A 13 -5.17 -2.08 -1.56
C PHE A 13 -4.82 -3.46 -2.12
N ALA A 14 -5.07 -3.68 -3.40
CA ALA A 14 -4.69 -4.94 -4.02
C ALA A 14 -3.17 -5.13 -4.00
N ALA A 15 -2.42 -4.06 -4.25
CA ALA A 15 -0.98 -4.13 -4.18
C ALA A 15 -0.49 -4.48 -2.78
N LEU A 16 -1.23 -4.06 -1.76
CA LEU A 16 -0.86 -4.33 -0.37
C LEU A 16 -1.38 -5.67 0.13
N ALA A 17 -2.27 -6.30 -0.59
CA ALA A 17 -2.92 -7.52 -0.10
C ALA A 17 -2.11 -8.78 -0.39
N ASP A 18 -0.82 -8.69 -0.32
CA ASP A 18 0.09 -9.81 -0.55
C ASP A 18 1.13 -9.80 0.56
N PRO A 19 1.29 -10.93 1.29
CA PRO A 19 2.23 -10.93 2.42
C PRO A 19 3.65 -10.60 2.03
N THR A 20 4.08 -11.05 0.87
CA THR A 20 5.44 -10.78 0.41
C THR A 20 5.64 -9.30 0.16
N ARG A 21 4.66 -8.66 -0.47
CA ARG A 21 4.75 -7.23 -0.73
C ARG A 21 4.71 -6.41 0.55
N LEU A 22 3.86 -6.82 1.51
CA LEU A 22 3.85 -6.14 2.79
C LEU A 22 5.19 -6.24 3.48
N LYS A 23 5.81 -7.40 3.44
CA LYS A 23 7.10 -7.57 4.08
C LYS A 23 8.18 -6.75 3.39
N LEU A 24 8.15 -6.69 2.06
CA LEU A 24 9.09 -5.84 1.33
C LEU A 24 8.93 -4.38 1.74
N LEU A 25 7.71 -3.91 1.84
CA LEU A 25 7.47 -2.53 2.27
C LEU A 25 8.01 -2.31 3.67
N GLN A 26 7.78 -3.23 4.58
CA GLN A 26 8.27 -3.08 5.95
C GLN A 26 9.79 -3.03 5.99
N ILE A 27 10.44 -3.87 5.20
CA ILE A 27 11.90 -3.84 5.13
C ILE A 27 12.39 -2.48 4.64
N LEU A 28 11.76 -1.96 3.60
CA LEU A 28 12.18 -0.68 3.04
C LEU A 28 11.85 0.49 3.96
N CYS A 29 10.74 0.40 4.69
CA CYS A 29 10.35 1.46 5.61
C CYS A 29 11.26 1.52 6.82
N HIS A 30 11.78 0.39 7.24
CA HIS A 30 12.50 0.30 8.52
C HIS A 30 14.00 0.13 8.37
N GLN A 31 14.52 0.34 7.17
CA GLN A 31 15.96 0.22 7.04
C GLN A 31 16.65 1.41 7.70
N SER A 32 17.75 1.12 8.33
CA SER A 32 18.50 2.10 9.08
C SER A 32 19.98 1.93 8.77
N PRO A 33 20.67 2.98 8.34
CA PRO A 33 20.12 4.29 8.02
C PRO A 33 19.21 4.24 6.80
N PRO A 34 18.42 5.29 6.57
CA PRO A 34 17.55 5.31 5.40
C PRO A 34 18.38 5.20 4.13
N GLY A 35 17.89 4.45 3.20
CA GLY A 35 18.60 4.27 1.95
C GLY A 35 17.83 3.36 1.05
N CYS A 36 18.53 2.84 0.07
CA CYS A 36 17.93 1.94 -0.90
C CYS A 36 18.49 0.54 -0.71
N ARG A 37 17.72 -0.42 -1.18
CA ARG A 37 18.21 -1.77 -1.23
C ARG A 37 18.13 -2.28 -2.65
N CYS A 38 19.13 -3.02 -3.07
CA CYS A 38 19.13 -3.61 -4.39
C CYS A 38 18.33 -4.91 -4.37
N VAL A 39 17.91 -5.32 -5.56
CA VAL A 39 17.10 -6.53 -5.71
C VAL A 39 17.79 -7.74 -5.14
N ASN A 40 19.10 -7.86 -5.37
CA ASN A 40 19.86 -8.99 -4.86
C ASN A 40 19.81 -9.06 -3.34
N ASN A 41 19.99 -7.91 -2.70
CA ASN A 41 19.93 -7.82 -1.25
C ASN A 41 18.57 -8.22 -0.72
N LEU A 42 17.52 -7.72 -1.35
CA LEU A 42 16.16 -8.03 -0.94
C LEU A 42 15.83 -9.49 -1.16
N SER A 43 16.34 -10.06 -2.26
CA SER A 43 16.16 -11.46 -2.56
C SER A 43 16.73 -12.33 -1.45
N GLN A 44 17.91 -11.98 -0.98
CA GLN A 44 18.55 -12.73 0.10
C GLN A 44 17.79 -12.59 1.41
N LEU A 45 17.35 -11.38 1.72
CA LEU A 45 16.60 -11.14 2.96
C LEU A 45 15.28 -11.87 2.96
N MET A 46 14.63 -11.93 1.83
CA MET A 46 13.31 -12.53 1.71
C MET A 46 13.37 -14.02 1.41
N GLU A 47 14.53 -14.51 1.01
CA GLU A 47 14.72 -15.91 0.61
C GLU A 47 13.81 -16.30 -0.54
N ILE A 48 13.67 -15.41 -1.51
CA ILE A 48 12.96 -15.67 -2.74
C ILE A 48 13.84 -15.25 -3.90
N SER A 49 13.45 -15.61 -5.10
CA SER A 49 14.28 -15.34 -6.27
C SER A 49 14.28 -13.85 -6.62
N GLN A 50 15.32 -13.42 -7.32
CA GLN A 50 15.39 -12.03 -7.75
C GLN A 50 14.26 -11.66 -8.71
N PRO A 51 13.89 -12.51 -9.67
CA PRO A 51 12.73 -12.18 -10.49
C PRO A 51 11.45 -11.99 -9.69
N ALA A 52 11.25 -12.78 -8.64
CA ALA A 52 10.07 -12.63 -7.80
C ALA A 52 10.08 -11.28 -7.08
N VAL A 53 11.24 -10.91 -6.51
CA VAL A 53 11.38 -9.62 -5.86
C VAL A 53 11.09 -8.50 -6.85
N SER A 54 11.68 -8.58 -8.04
CA SER A 54 11.48 -7.55 -9.05
C SER A 54 10.03 -7.40 -9.42
N GLN A 55 9.31 -8.50 -9.50
CA GLN A 55 7.91 -8.46 -9.87
C GLN A 55 7.07 -7.79 -8.78
N HIS A 56 7.32 -8.16 -7.53
CA HIS A 56 6.61 -7.53 -6.42
C HIS A 56 6.92 -6.03 -6.32
N LEU A 57 8.18 -5.67 -6.52
CA LEU A 57 8.55 -4.25 -6.47
C LEU A 57 7.93 -3.47 -7.61
N ARG A 58 7.78 -4.10 -8.78
CA ARG A 58 7.13 -3.44 -9.90
C ARG A 58 5.68 -3.11 -9.59
N VAL A 59 4.98 -4.03 -8.91
CA VAL A 59 3.61 -3.77 -8.49
C VAL A 59 3.55 -2.60 -7.50
N LEU A 60 4.45 -2.61 -6.51
CA LEU A 60 4.50 -1.52 -5.53
C LEU A 60 4.84 -0.19 -6.19
N LYS A 61 5.70 -0.22 -7.19
CA LYS A 61 6.06 1.00 -7.92
C LYS A 61 4.88 1.52 -8.71
N SER A 62 4.09 0.62 -9.29
CA SER A 62 2.96 1.03 -10.12
C SER A 62 1.91 1.79 -9.34
N VAL A 63 1.81 1.57 -8.03
CA VAL A 63 0.87 2.32 -7.19
C VAL A 63 1.56 3.44 -6.41
N GLY A 64 2.83 3.73 -6.73
CA GLY A 64 3.51 4.89 -6.20
C GLY A 64 4.10 4.76 -4.82
N LEU A 65 4.26 3.54 -4.31
CA LEU A 65 4.77 3.36 -2.96
C LEU A 65 6.29 3.27 -2.90
N VAL A 66 6.92 2.85 -3.97
CA VAL A 66 8.37 2.75 -4.03
C VAL A 66 8.87 3.37 -5.32
N THR A 67 10.13 3.78 -5.30
CA THR A 67 10.82 4.25 -6.50
C THR A 67 12.03 3.38 -6.73
N GLY A 68 12.42 3.27 -8.00
CA GLY A 68 13.58 2.49 -8.36
C GLY A 68 14.60 3.36 -9.05
N GLU A 69 15.86 3.08 -8.82
CA GLU A 69 16.97 3.82 -9.39
C GLU A 69 18.05 2.86 -9.81
N ARG A 70 18.52 2.99 -11.04
CA ARG A 70 19.61 2.15 -11.50
C ARG A 70 20.94 2.75 -11.06
N ARG A 71 21.75 1.93 -10.41
CA ARG A 71 23.10 2.32 -10.00
C ARG A 71 24.08 1.28 -10.54
N GLY A 72 24.72 1.62 -11.64
CA GLY A 72 25.60 0.68 -12.32
C GLY A 72 24.78 -0.49 -12.86
N PHE A 73 25.09 -1.70 -12.43
CA PHE A 73 24.41 -2.88 -12.90
C PHE A 73 23.20 -3.25 -12.05
N ARG A 74 22.92 -2.50 -11.00
CA ARG A 74 21.93 -2.90 -10.03
C ARG A 74 20.79 -1.92 -9.94
N MET A 75 19.60 -2.46 -9.72
CA MET A 75 18.44 -1.63 -9.42
C MET A 75 18.30 -1.53 -7.90
N HIS A 76 18.15 -0.31 -7.44
CA HIS A 76 17.95 -0.01 -6.03
C HIS A 76 16.55 0.53 -5.84
N TYR A 77 15.91 0.11 -4.78
CA TYR A 77 14.53 0.54 -4.50
C TYR A 77 14.47 1.19 -3.13
N GLN A 78 13.60 2.16 -3.02
CA GLN A 78 13.39 2.86 -1.76
C GLN A 78 11.95 3.30 -1.68
N ILE A 79 11.51 3.58 -0.46
CA ILE A 79 10.17 4.08 -0.23
C ILE A 79 10.03 5.46 -0.86
N ASP A 80 8.88 5.71 -1.45
CA ASP A 80 8.52 7.04 -1.90
C ASP A 80 7.73 7.70 -0.76
N PRO A 81 8.32 8.66 -0.04
CA PRO A 81 7.63 9.23 1.12
C PRO A 81 6.31 9.89 0.77
N GLU A 82 6.25 10.53 -0.38
CA GLU A 82 5.01 11.17 -0.82
C GLU A 82 3.94 10.12 -1.12
N GLY A 83 4.36 9.04 -1.77
CA GLY A 83 3.45 7.95 -2.06
C GLY A 83 2.94 7.28 -0.82
N LEU A 84 3.80 7.10 0.16
CA LEU A 84 3.40 6.49 1.42
C LEU A 84 2.40 7.36 2.16
N LYS A 85 2.66 8.67 2.20
CA LYS A 85 1.73 9.61 2.83
C LYS A 85 0.39 9.60 2.12
N ARG A 86 0.42 9.55 0.81
CA ARG A 86 -0.82 9.51 0.03
C ARG A 86 -1.60 8.25 0.35
N CYS A 87 -0.91 7.13 0.48
CA CYS A 87 -1.53 5.87 0.84
C CYS A 87 -2.17 5.94 2.21
N GLN A 88 -1.46 6.49 3.18
CA GLN A 88 -2.00 6.64 4.53
C GLN A 88 -3.23 7.53 4.54
N GLY A 89 -3.21 8.59 3.74
CA GLY A 89 -4.35 9.49 3.64
C GLY A 89 -5.57 8.81 3.01
N ILE A 90 -5.33 8.02 1.98
CA ILE A 90 -6.41 7.29 1.32
C ILE A 90 -7.03 6.29 2.29
N LEU A 91 -6.19 5.57 3.02
CA LEU A 91 -6.67 4.60 3.98
C LEU A 91 -7.51 5.26 5.05
N SER A 92 -7.03 6.37 5.57
CA SER A 92 -7.72 7.11 6.60
C SER A 92 -9.08 7.60 6.13
N THR A 93 -9.12 8.16 4.92
CA THR A 93 -10.36 8.68 4.36
C THR A 93 -11.34 7.57 4.02
N THR A 94 -10.83 6.50 3.43
CA THR A 94 -11.68 5.39 2.99
C THR A 94 -12.35 4.71 4.17
N LEU A 95 -11.64 4.59 5.27
CA LEU A 95 -12.15 3.89 6.44
C LEU A 95 -12.65 4.85 7.51
N GLU A 96 -12.92 6.06 7.13
CA GLU A 96 -13.43 7.04 8.07
C GLU A 96 -14.80 6.60 8.58
N PHE A 97 -14.93 6.55 9.88
CA PHE A 97 -16.17 6.16 10.51
C PHE A 97 -16.81 7.35 11.19
N ASN A 98 -18.05 7.63 10.84
CA ASN A 98 -18.77 8.74 11.41
C ASN A 98 -19.74 8.23 12.45
N GLU A 99 -19.39 8.38 13.71
CA GLU A 99 -20.24 7.91 14.79
C GLU A 99 -21.46 8.78 15.00
N THR A 100 -21.45 9.95 14.41
CA THR A 100 -22.54 10.87 14.63
C THR A 100 -23.60 10.77 13.55
N CYS A 101 -23.77 9.60 12.99
CA CYS A 101 -24.82 9.40 12.02
C CYS A 101 -26.15 9.68 12.73
N ALA A 102 -26.75 10.80 12.43
CA ALA A 102 -27.98 11.17 13.07
C ALA A 102 -29.09 10.24 12.61
N GLU A 103 -29.90 9.85 13.53
CA GLU A 103 -31.01 9.00 13.21
C GLU A 103 -31.93 9.66 12.19
N ASP A 104 -31.97 10.96 12.22
CA ASP A 104 -32.78 11.70 11.30
C ASP A 104 -32.34 11.52 9.88
N SER A 105 -31.03 11.49 9.64
CA SER A 105 -30.55 11.41 8.28
C SER A 105 -30.63 10.02 7.73
N CYS A 106 -30.59 9.03 8.59
CA CYS A 106 -30.67 7.65 8.14
C CYS A 106 -32.08 7.20 7.88
N GLY A 107 -33.00 7.77 8.56
CA GLY A 107 -34.39 7.41 8.40
C GLY A 107 -34.66 5.99 8.82
N GLN A 108 -35.71 5.45 8.33
CA GLN A 108 -36.15 4.15 8.76
C GLN A 108 -35.41 3.01 8.13
N ASN A 109 -34.65 3.30 7.10
CA ASN A 109 -33.95 2.23 6.42
C ASN A 109 -32.75 1.73 7.17
N CYS A 110 -32.35 2.43 8.19
CA CYS A 110 -31.16 2.03 8.92
C CYS A 110 -31.38 0.95 9.91
N HIS A 111 -32.59 0.65 10.27
CA HIS A 111 -32.81 -0.29 11.32
C HIS A 111 -32.39 -1.65 10.99
N SER A 112 -32.46 -2.08 9.75
CA SER A 112 -32.26 -3.46 9.41
C SER A 112 -30.82 -3.90 9.51
N THR A 113 -29.92 -2.97 9.63
CA THR A 113 -28.51 -3.36 9.62
C THR A 113 -27.95 -3.57 10.99
N LYS A 114 -28.71 -3.31 12.02
CA LYS A 114 -28.14 -3.40 13.33
C LYS A 114 -27.88 -4.78 13.79
N SER A 115 -28.62 -5.71 13.31
CA SER A 115 -28.54 -7.05 13.82
C SER A 115 -27.40 -7.84 13.25
N THR A 116 -26.67 -7.31 12.34
CA THR A 116 -25.67 -8.12 11.66
C THR A 116 -24.35 -8.21 12.35
N THR A 117 -24.15 -7.56 13.41
CA THR A 117 -22.87 -7.71 14.08
C THR A 117 -22.90 -8.68 15.24
#